data_36e24be0835acda6b48e1fb8a86803d7
#
_entry.id   36e24be0835acda6b48e1fb8a86803d7
#
_cell.length_a   1.000
_cell.length_b   1.000
_cell.length_c   1.000
_cell.angle_alpha   90.00
_cell.angle_beta   90.00
_cell.angle_gamma   90.00
#
_symmetry.space_group_name_H-M   'P 1'
#
loop_
_entity.id
_entity.type
_entity.pdbx_description
1 polymer ?
#
loop_
_entity_poly.entity_id
_entity_poly.type
_entity_poly.pdbx_seq_one_letter_code
_entity_poly.pdbx_strand_id
1 'polypeptide(L)'
;SAASDVYKRQVSIIPMRDSAAEVMCKYRDDLLQYTAYVMPDADGFERGFDKQRLMEVCKMHGYPHPETYIVRNGSLCGLDIEEIRYPVLIKPNHTFGARGMTLCRNKDELEKKYPIIFNQFGECHLQTYIPEGGHQVEVQIYINEKQELVQSSVIKKFRWYPNKGGSSCCNISCKNEKIVDICYKVLKSIGWVGFADFDTIEDPRTGELLIMEINPRVPACVKSAFASGIDWADVIVGEYLKKSHKVYQMNREVYLRFLGVEVLWFLKSENKWHTKPNWFNFFGKDIFYQDMSDWTDPMPFIRGTIGNIKKQLSPEFRKSKAGV
;
A
#
# COMPACT_ATOMS: atom_id res chain seq x y z
N SER A 1 -26.63 -7.52 26.53
CA SER A 1 -26.02 -8.81 26.18
C SER A 1 -24.49 -8.72 26.30
N ALA A 2 -23.81 -9.84 26.57
CA ALA A 2 -22.34 -9.89 26.71
C ALA A 2 -21.62 -9.28 25.49
N ALA A 3 -22.15 -9.44 24.29
CA ALA A 3 -21.61 -8.79 23.08
C ALA A 3 -21.68 -7.25 23.14
N SER A 4 -22.79 -6.70 23.61
CA SER A 4 -22.96 -5.25 23.81
C SER A 4 -21.96 -4.70 24.82
N ASP A 5 -21.58 -5.47 25.82
CA ASP A 5 -20.64 -5.06 26.87
C ASP A 5 -19.20 -5.06 26.39
N VAL A 6 -18.83 -5.96 25.48
CA VAL A 6 -17.50 -5.99 24.81
C VAL A 6 -17.31 -4.74 23.96
N TYR A 7 -18.31 -4.32 23.18
CA TYR A 7 -18.22 -3.10 22.36
C TYR A 7 -18.12 -1.81 23.19
N LYS A 8 -18.69 -1.79 24.40
CA LYS A 8 -18.59 -0.64 25.32
C LYS A 8 -17.21 -0.48 25.98
N ARG A 9 -16.33 -1.47 25.83
CA ARG A 9 -14.97 -1.48 26.39
C ARG A 9 -13.89 -1.19 25.37
N GLN A 10 -14.24 -0.88 24.12
CA GLN A 10 -13.24 -0.52 23.11
C GLN A 10 -12.62 0.84 23.45
N VAL A 11 -11.30 0.86 23.56
CA VAL A 11 -10.53 2.04 23.95
C VAL A 11 -9.83 2.71 22.77
N SER A 12 -9.62 1.97 21.65
CA SER A 12 -8.99 2.49 20.44
C SER A 12 -9.52 1.83 19.17
N ILE A 13 -9.42 2.53 18.04
CA ILE A 13 -9.80 2.06 16.70
C ILE A 13 -8.58 2.17 15.79
N ILE A 14 -8.25 1.10 15.10
CA ILE A 14 -7.16 1.05 14.10
C ILE A 14 -7.78 0.82 12.72
N PRO A 15 -7.53 1.69 11.72
CA PRO A 15 -8.06 1.51 10.38
C PRO A 15 -7.32 0.37 9.67
N MET A 16 -8.09 -0.59 9.13
CA MET A 16 -7.58 -1.73 8.36
C MET A 16 -7.98 -1.64 6.88
N ARG A 17 -8.67 -0.55 6.50
CA ARG A 17 -9.09 -0.25 5.13
C ARG A 17 -9.06 1.25 4.91
N ASP A 18 -8.80 1.64 3.67
CA ASP A 18 -8.75 3.04 3.27
C ASP A 18 -10.08 3.75 3.55
N SER A 19 -11.22 3.12 3.24
CA SER A 19 -12.56 3.66 3.55
C SER A 19 -12.81 3.84 5.04
N ALA A 20 -12.22 3.03 5.91
CA ALA A 20 -12.32 3.23 7.35
C ALA A 20 -11.47 4.44 7.78
N ALA A 21 -10.29 4.61 7.21
CA ALA A 21 -9.45 5.77 7.48
C ALA A 21 -10.10 7.08 7.01
N GLU A 22 -10.74 7.10 5.84
CA GLU A 22 -11.53 8.26 5.36
C GLU A 22 -12.66 8.64 6.34
N VAL A 23 -13.44 7.66 6.80
CA VAL A 23 -14.49 7.88 7.79
C VAL A 23 -13.92 8.39 9.11
N MET A 24 -12.83 7.80 9.59
CA MET A 24 -12.17 8.22 10.83
C MET A 24 -11.61 9.64 10.73
N CYS A 25 -11.07 10.02 9.58
CA CYS A 25 -10.62 11.39 9.34
C CYS A 25 -11.80 12.37 9.28
N LYS A 26 -12.84 12.03 8.50
CA LYS A 26 -14.02 12.89 8.29
C LYS A 26 -14.79 13.17 9.59
N TYR A 27 -14.93 12.17 10.47
CA TYR A 27 -15.68 12.27 11.73
C TYR A 27 -14.75 12.30 12.94
N ARG A 28 -13.56 12.87 12.78
CA ARG A 28 -12.50 12.85 13.78
C ARG A 28 -12.94 13.38 15.13
N ASP A 29 -13.52 14.57 15.16
CA ASP A 29 -13.90 15.25 16.41
C ASP A 29 -15.02 14.51 17.14
N ASP A 30 -15.96 13.92 16.40
CA ASP A 30 -17.04 13.10 16.97
C ASP A 30 -16.48 11.79 17.55
N LEU A 31 -15.62 11.10 16.82
CA LEU A 31 -15.08 9.80 17.22
C LEU A 31 -14.11 9.90 18.40
N LEU A 32 -13.30 10.96 18.47
CA LEU A 32 -12.33 11.17 19.56
C LEU A 32 -13.01 11.36 20.94
N GLN A 33 -14.31 11.66 20.98
CA GLN A 33 -15.07 11.70 22.23
C GLN A 33 -15.31 10.31 22.85
N TYR A 34 -15.20 9.25 22.04
CA TYR A 34 -15.54 7.89 22.46
C TYR A 34 -14.36 6.91 22.39
N THR A 35 -13.32 7.24 21.63
CA THR A 35 -12.21 6.31 21.38
C THR A 35 -10.91 7.07 21.12
N ALA A 36 -9.78 6.42 21.42
CA ALA A 36 -8.46 6.98 21.13
C ALA A 36 -7.95 6.48 19.77
N TYR A 37 -7.44 7.40 18.97
CA TYR A 37 -6.65 7.12 17.78
C TYR A 37 -5.85 8.36 17.35
N VAL A 38 -4.86 8.17 16.51
CA VAL A 38 -4.04 9.25 15.94
C VAL A 38 -4.12 9.18 14.42
N MET A 39 -4.57 10.27 13.82
CA MET A 39 -4.64 10.47 12.37
C MET A 39 -4.32 11.93 12.04
N PRO A 40 -3.85 12.22 10.82
CA PRO A 40 -3.64 13.60 10.38
C PRO A 40 -4.96 14.41 10.45
N ASP A 41 -4.84 15.72 10.42
CA ASP A 41 -5.98 16.58 10.12
C ASP A 41 -6.46 16.39 8.67
N ALA A 42 -7.58 17.04 8.34
CA ALA A 42 -8.20 16.85 7.02
C ALA A 42 -7.28 17.28 5.86
N ASP A 43 -6.49 18.35 6.02
CA ASP A 43 -5.58 18.82 4.98
C ASP A 43 -4.37 17.91 4.82
N GLY A 44 -3.74 17.50 5.93
CA GLY A 44 -2.62 16.54 5.90
C GLY A 44 -3.05 15.17 5.35
N PHE A 45 -4.26 14.71 5.73
CA PHE A 45 -4.84 13.49 5.19
C PHE A 45 -5.04 13.58 3.68
N GLU A 46 -5.68 14.65 3.20
CA GLU A 46 -5.97 14.83 1.78
C GLU A 46 -4.70 14.97 0.92
N ARG A 47 -3.68 15.68 1.42
CA ARG A 47 -2.38 15.78 0.73
C ARG A 47 -1.64 14.44 0.61
N GLY A 48 -1.81 13.54 1.55
CA GLY A 48 -1.18 12.23 1.50
C GLY A 48 -2.01 11.19 0.78
N PHE A 49 -3.33 11.24 0.91
CA PHE A 49 -4.26 10.22 0.42
C PHE A 49 -4.65 10.43 -1.04
N ASP A 50 -4.87 11.69 -1.48
CA ASP A 50 -5.06 12.01 -2.89
C ASP A 50 -3.75 11.83 -3.65
N LYS A 51 -3.74 10.89 -4.60
CA LYS A 51 -2.53 10.53 -5.34
C LYS A 51 -1.94 11.70 -6.13
N GLN A 52 -2.79 12.56 -6.70
CA GLN A 52 -2.33 13.73 -7.45
C GLN A 52 -1.67 14.74 -6.50
N ARG A 53 -2.32 15.06 -5.38
CA ARG A 53 -1.77 16.00 -4.39
C ARG A 53 -0.45 15.51 -3.78
N LEU A 54 -0.34 14.21 -3.52
CA LEU A 54 0.91 13.62 -3.08
C LEU A 54 2.03 13.81 -4.12
N MET A 55 1.74 13.61 -5.41
CA MET A 55 2.72 13.84 -6.47
C MET A 55 3.09 15.32 -6.60
N GLU A 56 2.14 16.24 -6.41
CA GLU A 56 2.44 17.69 -6.34
C GLU A 56 3.40 18.02 -5.19
N VAL A 57 3.18 17.45 -4.01
CA VAL A 57 4.08 17.58 -2.87
C VAL A 57 5.47 17.01 -3.18
N CYS A 58 5.53 15.80 -3.75
CA CYS A 58 6.81 15.20 -4.13
C CYS A 58 7.56 16.05 -5.14
N LYS A 59 6.89 16.59 -6.15
CA LYS A 59 7.47 17.49 -7.16
C LYS A 59 7.99 18.79 -6.52
N MET A 60 7.19 19.39 -5.66
CA MET A 60 7.55 20.65 -4.97
C MET A 60 8.83 20.53 -4.14
N HIS A 61 9.01 19.40 -3.46
CA HIS A 61 10.14 19.16 -2.56
C HIS A 61 11.29 18.34 -3.17
N GLY A 62 11.15 17.93 -4.44
CA GLY A 62 12.16 17.11 -5.12
C GLY A 62 12.27 15.68 -4.59
N TYR A 63 11.19 15.12 -4.01
CA TYR A 63 11.16 13.71 -3.61
C TYR A 63 11.01 12.79 -4.81
N PRO A 64 11.62 11.61 -4.82
CA PRO A 64 11.54 10.70 -5.95
C PRO A 64 10.11 10.19 -6.17
N HIS A 65 9.58 10.45 -7.36
CA HIS A 65 8.26 10.05 -7.80
C HIS A 65 8.25 9.89 -9.32
N PRO A 66 7.34 9.10 -9.92
CA PRO A 66 7.21 9.07 -11.37
C PRO A 66 6.78 10.45 -11.88
N GLU A 67 7.32 10.85 -13.02
CA GLU A 67 6.91 12.11 -13.67
C GLU A 67 5.39 12.14 -13.81
N THR A 68 4.77 13.19 -13.28
CA THR A 68 3.32 13.29 -13.14
C THR A 68 2.82 14.59 -13.77
N TYR A 69 1.80 14.47 -14.59
CA TYR A 69 1.13 15.58 -15.25
C TYR A 69 -0.22 15.80 -14.58
N ILE A 70 -0.38 17.00 -14.02
CA ILE A 70 -1.54 17.36 -13.21
C ILE A 70 -2.67 17.77 -14.14
N VAL A 71 -3.78 17.07 -14.09
CA VAL A 71 -4.98 17.39 -14.82
C VAL A 71 -5.93 18.20 -13.92
N ARG A 72 -6.34 19.37 -14.36
CA ARG A 72 -7.21 20.26 -13.60
C ARG A 72 -8.61 20.27 -14.20
N ASN A 73 -9.63 20.26 -13.34
CA ASN A 73 -11.05 20.31 -13.71
C ASN A 73 -11.47 19.24 -14.74
N GLY A 74 -10.82 18.07 -14.67
CA GLY A 74 -11.13 16.94 -15.55
C GLY A 74 -10.85 17.18 -17.04
N SER A 75 -10.06 18.21 -17.38
CA SER A 75 -9.79 18.60 -18.77
C SER A 75 -8.32 18.48 -19.12
N LEU A 76 -8.01 17.85 -20.24
CA LEU A 76 -6.66 17.81 -20.81
C LEU A 76 -6.25 19.15 -21.48
N CYS A 77 -7.17 20.09 -21.66
CA CYS A 77 -6.94 21.35 -22.38
C CYS A 77 -5.87 22.27 -21.74
N GLY A 78 -5.46 22.02 -20.50
CA GLY A 78 -4.40 22.78 -19.82
C GLY A 78 -3.03 22.13 -19.89
N LEU A 79 -2.91 20.97 -20.54
CA LEU A 79 -1.66 20.22 -20.69
C LEU A 79 -1.15 20.34 -22.11
N ASP A 80 0.15 20.52 -22.25
CA ASP A 80 0.80 20.31 -23.54
C ASP A 80 0.95 18.81 -23.79
N ILE A 81 -0.06 18.24 -24.47
CA ILE A 81 -0.15 16.78 -24.70
C ILE A 81 0.97 16.28 -25.61
N GLU A 82 1.56 17.17 -26.42
CA GLU A 82 2.69 16.84 -27.30
C GLU A 82 4.00 16.67 -26.51
N GLU A 83 4.15 17.37 -25.39
CA GLU A 83 5.32 17.25 -24.51
C GLU A 83 5.25 16.06 -23.53
N ILE A 84 4.13 15.36 -23.47
CA ILE A 84 3.97 14.19 -22.60
C ILE A 84 4.91 13.07 -23.06
N ARG A 85 5.68 12.53 -22.11
CA ARG A 85 6.54 11.37 -22.35
C ARG A 85 5.75 10.07 -22.25
N TYR A 86 5.35 9.55 -23.39
CA TYR A 86 4.64 8.28 -23.48
C TYR A 86 5.57 7.06 -23.30
N PRO A 87 5.08 5.90 -22.77
CA PRO A 87 3.70 5.66 -22.36
C PRO A 87 3.36 6.27 -20.99
N VAL A 88 2.10 6.66 -20.79
CA VAL A 88 1.58 7.15 -19.52
C VAL A 88 0.40 6.32 -19.02
N LEU A 89 0.18 6.36 -17.71
CA LEU A 89 -1.00 5.81 -17.06
C LEU A 89 -1.99 6.94 -16.73
N ILE A 90 -3.25 6.77 -17.09
CA ILE A 90 -4.35 7.51 -16.48
C ILE A 90 -4.58 6.86 -15.10
N LYS A 91 -4.47 7.63 -14.04
CA LYS A 91 -4.67 7.15 -12.66
C LYS A 91 -5.76 7.97 -11.98
N PRO A 92 -6.90 7.37 -11.62
CA PRO A 92 -7.88 8.05 -10.78
C PRO A 92 -7.30 8.37 -9.40
N ASN A 93 -7.61 9.57 -8.88
CA ASN A 93 -7.02 10.08 -7.64
C ASN A 93 -7.45 9.26 -6.40
N HIS A 94 -8.72 8.86 -6.34
CA HIS A 94 -9.35 8.19 -5.20
C HIS A 94 -9.81 6.77 -5.51
N THR A 95 -8.94 5.90 -6.02
CA THR A 95 -9.27 4.48 -6.27
C THR A 95 -8.27 3.54 -5.61
N PHE A 96 -8.70 2.30 -5.36
CA PHE A 96 -7.92 1.27 -4.68
C PHE A 96 -7.67 0.08 -5.61
N GLY A 97 -6.51 -0.56 -5.46
CA GLY A 97 -6.20 -1.81 -6.14
C GLY A 97 -6.16 -1.68 -7.66
N ALA A 98 -5.56 -0.62 -8.17
CA ALA A 98 -5.37 -0.34 -9.60
C ALA A 98 -6.67 -0.19 -10.42
N ARG A 99 -7.81 0.07 -9.78
CA ARG A 99 -9.07 0.29 -10.50
C ARG A 99 -9.01 1.55 -11.34
N GLY A 100 -9.42 1.46 -12.61
CA GLY A 100 -9.43 2.56 -13.55
C GLY A 100 -8.07 2.96 -14.10
N MET A 101 -6.96 2.36 -13.61
CA MET A 101 -5.65 2.60 -14.21
C MET A 101 -5.64 2.13 -15.66
N THR A 102 -5.25 3.03 -16.57
CA THR A 102 -5.31 2.75 -18.00
C THR A 102 -4.05 3.24 -18.70
N LEU A 103 -3.37 2.32 -19.40
CA LEU A 103 -2.17 2.64 -20.16
C LEU A 103 -2.52 3.32 -21.48
N CYS A 104 -1.83 4.44 -21.76
CA CYS A 104 -1.87 5.16 -23.01
C CYS A 104 -0.47 5.21 -23.62
N ARG A 105 -0.31 4.66 -24.82
CA ARG A 105 0.98 4.57 -25.52
C ARG A 105 1.31 5.78 -26.35
N ASN A 106 0.31 6.58 -26.65
CA ASN A 106 0.41 7.78 -27.47
C ASN A 106 -0.75 8.73 -27.16
N LYS A 107 -0.72 9.92 -27.78
CA LYS A 107 -1.72 10.97 -27.66
C LYS A 107 -3.13 10.49 -28.02
N ASP A 108 -3.28 9.80 -29.16
CA ASP A 108 -4.60 9.35 -29.62
C ASP A 108 -5.28 8.42 -28.63
N GLU A 109 -4.51 7.51 -28.01
CA GLU A 109 -5.01 6.65 -26.95
C GLU A 109 -5.41 7.45 -25.71
N LEU A 110 -4.63 8.46 -25.34
CA LEU A 110 -4.92 9.33 -24.20
C LEU A 110 -6.22 10.10 -24.40
N GLU A 111 -6.35 10.82 -25.52
CA GLU A 111 -7.54 11.61 -25.84
C GLU A 111 -8.81 10.77 -25.91
N LYS A 112 -8.70 9.55 -26.42
CA LYS A 112 -9.83 8.62 -26.52
C LYS A 112 -10.23 8.01 -25.17
N LYS A 113 -9.24 7.61 -24.34
CA LYS A 113 -9.48 6.87 -23.10
C LYS A 113 -9.75 7.78 -21.91
N TYR A 114 -9.13 8.95 -21.84
CA TYR A 114 -9.24 9.85 -20.69
C TYR A 114 -10.68 10.22 -20.34
N PRO A 115 -11.54 10.66 -21.28
CA PRO A 115 -12.92 11.02 -20.97
C PRO A 115 -13.74 9.84 -20.40
N ILE A 116 -13.45 8.62 -20.87
CA ILE A 116 -14.13 7.40 -20.40
C ILE A 116 -13.79 7.13 -18.93
N ILE A 117 -12.50 7.20 -18.59
CA ILE A 117 -12.02 6.96 -17.23
C ILE A 117 -12.49 8.08 -16.30
N PHE A 118 -12.39 9.32 -16.72
CA PHE A 118 -12.87 10.46 -15.94
C PHE A 118 -14.38 10.37 -15.62
N ASN A 119 -15.21 10.03 -16.63
CA ASN A 119 -16.65 9.86 -16.42
C ASN A 119 -16.99 8.71 -15.45
N GLN A 120 -16.15 7.68 -15.39
CA GLN A 120 -16.39 6.52 -14.54
C GLN A 120 -15.83 6.67 -13.11
N PHE A 121 -14.70 7.35 -12.95
CA PHE A 121 -13.95 7.38 -11.69
C PHE A 121 -13.73 8.78 -11.12
N GLY A 122 -14.12 9.83 -11.83
CA GLY A 122 -13.88 11.21 -11.43
C GLY A 122 -12.45 11.69 -11.75
N GLU A 123 -11.91 12.53 -10.90
CA GLU A 123 -10.62 13.18 -11.14
C GLU A 123 -9.48 12.19 -11.28
N CYS A 124 -8.64 12.45 -12.28
CA CYS A 124 -7.50 11.61 -12.64
C CYS A 124 -6.29 12.50 -12.95
N HIS A 125 -5.10 11.98 -12.68
CA HIS A 125 -3.84 12.52 -13.17
C HIS A 125 -3.20 11.57 -14.18
N LEU A 126 -2.19 12.06 -14.89
CA LEU A 126 -1.37 11.24 -15.77
C LEU A 126 -0.01 11.01 -15.14
N GLN A 127 0.49 9.81 -15.24
CA GLN A 127 1.77 9.45 -14.67
C GLN A 127 2.59 8.62 -15.66
N THR A 128 3.88 8.94 -15.81
CA THR A 128 4.79 8.16 -16.65
C THR A 128 4.77 6.69 -16.23
N TYR A 129 4.65 5.80 -17.20
CA TYR A 129 4.69 4.37 -16.95
C TYR A 129 6.10 3.92 -16.57
N ILE A 130 6.21 3.28 -15.42
CA ILE A 130 7.46 2.65 -14.98
C ILE A 130 7.50 1.23 -15.55
N PRO A 131 8.53 0.85 -16.33
CA PRO A 131 8.62 -0.48 -16.93
C PRO A 131 8.68 -1.58 -15.90
N GLU A 132 8.28 -2.79 -16.31
CA GLU A 132 8.43 -4.00 -15.51
C GLU A 132 9.92 -4.32 -15.27
N GLY A 133 10.22 -4.99 -14.16
CA GLY A 133 11.58 -5.43 -13.81
C GLY A 133 12.11 -4.89 -12.48
N GLY A 134 11.56 -3.78 -11.99
CA GLY A 134 11.85 -3.26 -10.66
C GLY A 134 11.02 -3.93 -9.57
N HIS A 135 11.44 -3.75 -8.33
CA HIS A 135 10.74 -4.26 -7.16
C HIS A 135 9.69 -3.28 -6.66
N GLN A 136 8.60 -3.79 -6.11
CA GLN A 136 7.70 -3.00 -5.27
C GLN A 136 8.16 -3.08 -3.82
N VAL A 137 8.20 -1.94 -3.14
CA VAL A 137 8.63 -1.83 -1.75
C VAL A 137 7.59 -1.05 -0.97
N GLU A 138 7.08 -1.65 0.10
CA GLU A 138 6.22 -0.97 1.09
C GLU A 138 7.08 -0.43 2.24
N VAL A 139 6.78 0.79 2.66
CA VAL A 139 7.46 1.45 3.79
C VAL A 139 6.42 1.86 4.81
N GLN A 140 6.39 1.14 5.92
CA GLN A 140 5.48 1.40 7.03
C GLN A 140 6.17 2.36 8.00
N ILE A 141 5.52 3.45 8.34
CA ILE A 141 6.06 4.50 9.23
C ILE A 141 4.98 4.95 10.21
N TYR A 142 5.38 5.21 11.44
CA TYR A 142 4.57 5.94 12.41
C TYR A 142 5.29 7.22 12.81
N ILE A 143 4.58 8.34 12.71
CA ILE A 143 5.01 9.68 13.18
C ILE A 143 4.08 10.13 14.29
N ASN A 144 4.65 10.59 15.42
CA ASN A 144 3.88 11.11 16.53
C ASN A 144 3.43 12.57 16.32
N GLU A 145 2.66 13.11 17.26
CA GLU A 145 2.17 14.50 17.25
C GLU A 145 3.31 15.54 17.28
N LYS A 146 4.52 15.16 17.72
CA LYS A 146 5.70 16.02 17.71
C LYS A 146 6.48 15.96 16.39
N GLN A 147 5.96 15.27 15.39
CA GLN A 147 6.62 15.04 14.11
C GLN A 147 7.93 14.24 14.23
N GLU A 148 8.02 13.34 15.20
CA GLU A 148 9.15 12.44 15.41
C GLU A 148 8.84 11.06 14.82
N LEU A 149 9.83 10.45 14.18
CA LEU A 149 9.74 9.07 13.70
C LEU A 149 9.77 8.11 14.88
N VAL A 150 8.67 7.44 15.15
CA VAL A 150 8.54 6.49 16.27
C VAL A 150 9.01 5.09 15.87
N GLN A 151 8.53 4.60 14.71
CA GLN A 151 8.84 3.27 14.22
C GLN A 151 8.75 3.22 12.70
N SER A 152 9.56 2.34 12.10
CA SER A 152 9.47 2.03 10.67
C SER A 152 9.73 0.55 10.39
N SER A 153 9.22 0.05 9.26
CA SER A 153 9.55 -1.23 8.67
C SER A 153 9.49 -1.16 7.16
N VAL A 154 10.32 -1.96 6.49
CA VAL A 154 10.39 -2.00 5.03
C VAL A 154 10.16 -3.42 4.54
N ILE A 155 9.31 -3.56 3.55
CA ILE A 155 8.88 -4.85 3.00
C ILE A 155 9.03 -4.82 1.49
N LYS A 156 9.87 -5.71 0.96
CA LYS A 156 10.12 -5.86 -0.47
C LYS A 156 9.28 -7.00 -1.03
N LYS A 157 8.46 -6.72 -2.06
CA LYS A 157 7.60 -7.70 -2.72
C LYS A 157 8.38 -8.45 -3.78
N PHE A 158 8.23 -9.77 -3.84
CA PHE A 158 8.88 -10.64 -4.83
C PHE A 158 7.90 -11.24 -5.82
N ARG A 159 6.69 -11.56 -5.37
CA ARG A 159 5.66 -12.17 -6.21
C ARG A 159 4.32 -11.54 -5.94
N TRP A 160 3.55 -11.37 -6.98
CA TRP A 160 2.18 -10.84 -6.90
C TRP A 160 1.27 -11.53 -7.92
N TYR A 161 0.01 -11.61 -7.60
CA TYR A 161 -0.97 -12.16 -8.49
C TYR A 161 -2.22 -11.25 -8.54
N PRO A 162 -2.77 -10.93 -9.74
CA PRO A 162 -2.23 -11.22 -11.08
C PRO A 162 -0.81 -10.70 -11.27
N ASN A 163 -0.03 -11.34 -12.18
CA ASN A 163 1.40 -11.05 -12.39
C ASN A 163 1.66 -9.59 -12.80
N LYS A 164 0.64 -8.93 -13.35
CA LYS A 164 0.66 -7.49 -13.68
C LYS A 164 -0.20 -6.73 -12.68
N GLY A 165 0.42 -6.09 -11.68
CA GLY A 165 -0.25 -5.19 -10.76
C GLY A 165 -1.17 -5.85 -9.71
N GLY A 166 -0.89 -7.08 -9.30
CA GLY A 166 -1.69 -7.82 -8.32
C GLY A 166 -1.31 -7.57 -6.86
N SER A 167 -1.98 -8.30 -5.96
CA SER A 167 -1.63 -8.33 -4.54
C SER A 167 -0.36 -9.14 -4.31
N SER A 168 0.48 -8.69 -3.37
CA SER A 168 1.68 -9.43 -2.98
C SER A 168 1.29 -10.82 -2.46
N CYS A 169 1.95 -11.85 -2.94
CA CYS A 169 1.81 -13.22 -2.46
C CYS A 169 3.11 -13.79 -1.86
N CYS A 170 4.24 -13.13 -2.08
CA CYS A 170 5.50 -13.39 -1.39
C CYS A 170 6.28 -12.10 -1.23
N ASN A 171 6.68 -11.78 0.00
CA ASN A 171 7.47 -10.61 0.31
C ASN A 171 8.55 -10.95 1.36
N ILE A 172 9.50 -10.06 1.56
CA ILE A 172 10.54 -10.13 2.58
C ILE A 172 10.60 -8.84 3.38
N SER A 173 10.76 -8.94 4.70
CA SER A 173 11.19 -7.81 5.50
C SER A 173 12.66 -7.49 5.23
N CYS A 174 13.00 -6.23 5.08
CA CYS A 174 14.37 -5.79 4.81
C CYS A 174 14.68 -4.44 5.47
N LYS A 175 15.94 -4.04 5.50
CA LYS A 175 16.37 -2.71 5.92
C LYS A 175 16.61 -1.84 4.69
N ASN A 176 16.09 -0.62 4.72
CA ASN A 176 16.41 0.41 3.75
C ASN A 176 16.20 1.79 4.38
N GLU A 177 17.21 2.28 5.07
CA GLU A 177 17.15 3.55 5.80
C GLU A 177 16.95 4.74 4.85
N LYS A 178 17.50 4.69 3.63
CA LYS A 178 17.36 5.76 2.64
C LYS A 178 15.90 6.01 2.29
N ILE A 179 15.13 4.96 1.98
CA ILE A 179 13.71 5.15 1.62
C ILE A 179 12.88 5.55 2.84
N VAL A 180 13.20 5.04 4.03
CA VAL A 180 12.55 5.46 5.28
C VAL A 180 12.73 6.95 5.52
N ASP A 181 13.96 7.48 5.36
CA ASP A 181 14.25 8.92 5.52
C ASP A 181 13.46 9.77 4.51
N ILE A 182 13.39 9.33 3.25
CA ILE A 182 12.61 10.01 2.21
C ILE A 182 11.12 10.03 2.58
N CYS A 183 10.53 8.88 2.92
CA CYS A 183 9.12 8.79 3.32
C CYS A 183 8.82 9.60 4.58
N TYR A 184 9.73 9.60 5.56
CA TYR A 184 9.62 10.43 6.76
C TYR A 184 9.57 11.93 6.41
N LYS A 185 10.45 12.41 5.52
CA LYS A 185 10.44 13.80 5.05
C LYS A 185 9.17 14.18 4.33
N VAL A 186 8.62 13.26 3.50
CA VAL A 186 7.32 13.48 2.85
C VAL A 186 6.22 13.66 3.88
N LEU A 187 6.13 12.76 4.87
CA LEU A 187 5.12 12.87 5.94
C LEU A 187 5.23 14.18 6.70
N LYS A 188 6.45 14.63 7.03
CA LYS A 188 6.66 15.92 7.67
C LYS A 188 6.20 17.10 6.82
N SER A 189 6.46 17.06 5.50
CA SER A 189 6.08 18.16 4.59
C SER A 189 4.58 18.36 4.44
N ILE A 190 3.78 17.32 4.75
CA ILE A 190 2.31 17.37 4.72
C ILE A 190 1.67 17.44 6.11
N GLY A 191 2.48 17.52 7.18
CA GLY A 191 1.96 17.56 8.55
C GLY A 191 1.29 16.25 9.02
N TRP A 192 1.71 15.10 8.44
CA TRP A 192 1.13 13.81 8.79
C TRP A 192 1.45 13.40 10.22
N VAL A 193 0.47 12.77 10.88
CA VAL A 193 0.63 12.10 12.17
C VAL A 193 -0.05 10.73 12.14
N GLY A 194 0.46 9.80 12.93
CA GLY A 194 -0.04 8.43 12.98
C GLY A 194 0.66 7.51 11.98
N PHE A 195 0.00 6.39 11.71
CA PHE A 195 0.52 5.34 10.82
C PHE A 195 0.33 5.71 9.35
N ALA A 196 1.34 5.42 8.55
CA ALA A 196 1.33 5.53 7.10
C ALA A 196 2.03 4.31 6.47
N ASP A 197 1.48 3.81 5.37
CA ASP A 197 2.07 2.73 4.57
C ASP A 197 2.28 3.23 3.14
N PHE A 198 3.53 3.46 2.77
CA PHE A 198 3.90 3.88 1.43
C PHE A 198 4.00 2.69 0.49
N ASP A 199 3.36 2.80 -0.67
CA ASP A 199 3.74 1.98 -1.82
C ASP A 199 4.78 2.73 -2.64
N THR A 200 5.91 2.07 -2.90
CA THR A 200 6.97 2.56 -3.77
C THR A 200 7.28 1.54 -4.86
N ILE A 201 7.81 2.00 -5.99
CA ILE A 201 8.25 1.16 -7.10
C ILE A 201 9.69 1.50 -7.49
N GLU A 202 10.52 0.49 -7.68
CA GLU A 202 11.85 0.64 -8.21
C GLU A 202 11.78 0.85 -9.73
N ASP A 203 12.35 1.96 -10.22
CA ASP A 203 12.53 2.14 -11.66
C ASP A 203 13.73 1.26 -12.10
N PRO A 204 13.50 0.23 -12.93
CA PRO A 204 14.57 -0.69 -13.33
C PRO A 204 15.68 -0.03 -14.18
N ARG A 205 15.42 1.17 -14.70
CA ARG A 205 16.39 1.93 -15.50
C ARG A 205 17.42 2.65 -14.62
N THR A 206 17.03 3.07 -13.42
CA THR A 206 17.85 3.87 -12.49
C THR A 206 18.15 3.15 -11.18
N GLY A 207 17.34 2.16 -10.80
CA GLY A 207 17.37 1.52 -9.48
C GLY A 207 16.81 2.40 -8.37
N GLU A 208 16.21 3.54 -8.69
CA GLU A 208 15.62 4.45 -7.71
C GLU A 208 14.22 3.99 -7.29
N LEU A 209 13.92 4.08 -5.99
CA LEU A 209 12.58 3.85 -5.45
C LEU A 209 11.75 5.13 -5.55
N LEU A 210 10.67 5.05 -6.30
CA LEU A 210 9.74 6.16 -6.57
C LEU A 210 8.49 6.00 -5.72
N ILE A 211 8.05 7.07 -5.06
CA ILE A 211 6.83 7.11 -4.25
C ILE A 211 5.61 7.06 -5.16
N MET A 212 4.66 6.18 -4.85
CA MET A 212 3.44 5.98 -5.63
C MET A 212 2.17 6.42 -4.92
N GLU A 213 2.02 6.05 -3.65
CA GLU A 213 0.84 6.37 -2.83
C GLU A 213 1.13 6.19 -1.34
N ILE A 214 0.28 6.79 -0.50
CA ILE A 214 0.23 6.56 0.94
C ILE A 214 -1.12 5.92 1.27
N ASN A 215 -1.05 4.77 1.96
CA ASN A 215 -2.22 4.10 2.51
C ASN A 215 -2.33 4.45 4.00
N PRO A 216 -3.40 5.14 4.44
CA PRO A 216 -3.56 5.60 5.83
C PRO A 216 -4.08 4.48 6.75
N ARG A 217 -3.58 3.28 6.59
CA ARG A 217 -4.06 2.08 7.28
C ARG A 217 -2.98 1.02 7.39
N VAL A 218 -3.18 0.09 8.31
CA VAL A 218 -2.28 -1.06 8.46
C VAL A 218 -2.44 -2.01 7.25
N PRO A 219 -1.34 -2.37 6.56
CA PRO A 219 -1.39 -3.21 5.37
C PRO A 219 -1.47 -4.70 5.71
N ALA A 220 -1.88 -5.51 4.75
CA ALA A 220 -1.93 -6.97 4.92
C ALA A 220 -0.56 -7.60 5.19
N CYS A 221 0.52 -7.00 4.68
CA CYS A 221 1.89 -7.49 4.87
C CYS A 221 2.52 -7.13 6.23
N VAL A 222 1.81 -6.43 7.13
CA VAL A 222 2.29 -6.07 8.48
C VAL A 222 2.80 -7.29 9.26
N LYS A 223 2.27 -8.48 8.97
CA LYS A 223 2.75 -9.74 9.56
C LYS A 223 4.22 -10.02 9.24
N SER A 224 4.74 -9.54 8.13
CA SER A 224 6.17 -9.63 7.79
C SER A 224 7.03 -8.83 8.78
N ALA A 225 6.59 -7.62 9.14
CA ALA A 225 7.24 -6.81 10.16
C ALA A 225 7.19 -7.51 11.52
N PHE A 226 6.02 -8.04 11.93
CA PHE A 226 5.87 -8.77 13.19
C PHE A 226 6.79 -9.99 13.26
N ALA A 227 6.83 -10.80 12.22
CA ALA A 227 7.71 -11.98 12.15
C ALA A 227 9.20 -11.62 12.17
N SER A 228 9.56 -10.40 11.73
CA SER A 228 10.92 -9.86 11.78
C SER A 228 11.29 -9.21 13.11
N GLY A 229 10.34 -9.13 14.06
CA GLY A 229 10.55 -8.62 15.43
C GLY A 229 9.99 -7.23 15.70
N ILE A 230 9.16 -6.66 14.79
CA ILE A 230 8.54 -5.34 14.98
C ILE A 230 7.05 -5.52 15.27
N ASP A 231 6.63 -5.26 16.49
CA ASP A 231 5.23 -5.32 16.90
C ASP A 231 4.53 -3.98 16.68
N TRP A 232 3.92 -3.84 15.52
CA TRP A 232 3.14 -2.66 15.16
C TRP A 232 1.89 -2.46 16.03
N ALA A 233 1.33 -3.53 16.60
CA ALA A 233 0.16 -3.40 17.46
C ALA A 233 0.54 -2.72 18.78
N ASP A 234 1.66 -3.10 19.41
CA ASP A 234 2.18 -2.46 20.61
C ASP A 234 2.50 -0.98 20.36
N VAL A 235 3.17 -0.66 19.25
CA VAL A 235 3.51 0.73 18.89
C VAL A 235 2.25 1.56 18.69
N ILE A 236 1.32 1.13 17.82
CA ILE A 236 0.14 1.92 17.46
C ILE A 236 -0.77 2.11 18.68
N VAL A 237 -1.02 1.06 19.46
CA VAL A 237 -1.88 1.15 20.63
C VAL A 237 -1.20 1.96 21.74
N GLY A 238 0.12 1.82 21.90
CA GLY A 238 0.88 2.64 22.85
C GLY A 238 0.76 4.13 22.55
N GLU A 239 0.99 4.53 21.31
CA GLU A 239 0.87 5.91 20.85
C GLU A 239 -0.58 6.43 20.98
N TYR A 240 -1.58 5.63 20.56
CA TYR A 240 -3.01 6.03 20.66
C TYR A 240 -3.45 6.27 22.10
N LEU A 241 -2.97 5.44 23.03
CA LEU A 241 -3.32 5.55 24.45
C LEU A 241 -2.35 6.42 25.25
N LYS A 242 -1.35 7.03 24.60
CA LYS A 242 -0.27 7.81 25.24
C LYS A 242 0.44 7.01 26.34
N LYS A 243 0.66 5.72 26.07
CA LYS A 243 1.37 4.78 26.95
C LYS A 243 2.75 4.49 26.39
N SER A 244 3.66 4.10 27.28
CA SER A 244 4.97 3.59 26.85
C SER A 244 4.82 2.30 26.09
N HIS A 245 5.56 2.18 24.99
CA HIS A 245 5.72 0.96 24.20
C HIS A 245 7.21 0.66 24.01
N LYS A 246 7.53 -0.53 23.52
CA LYS A 246 8.91 -0.90 23.23
C LYS A 246 9.41 -0.22 21.96
N VAL A 247 10.72 -0.01 21.90
CA VAL A 247 11.42 0.34 20.66
C VAL A 247 11.80 -0.96 19.96
N TYR A 248 11.31 -1.16 18.77
CA TYR A 248 11.51 -2.37 18.00
C TYR A 248 12.58 -2.19 16.94
N GLN A 249 13.39 -3.22 16.73
CA GLN A 249 14.33 -3.30 15.63
C GLN A 249 14.14 -4.61 14.89
N MET A 250 14.25 -4.56 13.57
CA MET A 250 14.25 -5.77 12.77
C MET A 250 15.45 -6.64 13.17
N ASN A 251 15.19 -7.84 13.68
CA ASN A 251 16.20 -8.77 14.17
C ASN A 251 16.63 -9.79 13.10
N ARG A 252 15.81 -10.00 12.06
CA ARG A 252 16.08 -10.90 10.93
C ARG A 252 15.20 -10.56 9.73
N GLU A 253 15.65 -10.94 8.55
CA GLU A 253 14.83 -10.97 7.36
C GLU A 253 13.92 -12.21 7.36
N VAL A 254 12.65 -12.02 7.02
CA VAL A 254 11.68 -13.11 6.95
C VAL A 254 10.88 -13.04 5.66
N TYR A 255 10.67 -14.20 5.05
CA TYR A 255 9.75 -14.35 3.93
C TYR A 255 8.35 -14.61 4.43
N LEU A 256 7.41 -13.75 4.05
CA LEU A 256 6.00 -13.98 4.27
C LEU A 256 5.37 -14.46 2.98
N ARG A 257 4.72 -15.61 3.03
CA ARG A 257 4.10 -16.29 1.90
C ARG A 257 2.60 -16.36 2.07
N PHE A 258 1.87 -16.07 1.02
CA PHE A 258 0.42 -16.18 0.95
C PHE A 258 0.06 -17.34 0.01
N LEU A 259 0.10 -18.57 0.54
CA LEU A 259 0.13 -19.79 -0.25
C LEU A 259 -1.05 -19.91 -1.23
N GLY A 260 -2.27 -19.56 -0.80
CA GLY A 260 -3.45 -19.61 -1.66
C GLY A 260 -3.37 -18.73 -2.91
N VAL A 261 -2.61 -17.65 -2.84
CA VAL A 261 -2.35 -16.76 -3.99
C VAL A 261 -1.10 -17.19 -4.76
N GLU A 262 -0.06 -17.69 -4.05
CA GLU A 262 1.17 -18.18 -4.67
C GLU A 262 0.96 -19.40 -5.56
N VAL A 263 0.00 -20.27 -5.24
CA VAL A 263 -0.37 -21.40 -6.12
C VAL A 263 -0.82 -20.87 -7.47
N LEU A 264 -1.68 -19.84 -7.48
CA LEU A 264 -2.17 -19.24 -8.73
C LEU A 264 -1.05 -18.52 -9.49
N TRP A 265 -0.16 -17.82 -8.74
CA TRP A 265 1.05 -17.24 -9.31
C TRP A 265 1.91 -18.30 -10.00
N PHE A 266 2.19 -19.42 -9.33
CA PHE A 266 2.99 -20.51 -9.88
C PHE A 266 2.40 -21.09 -11.16
N LEU A 267 1.05 -21.28 -11.20
CA LEU A 267 0.37 -21.81 -12.38
C LEU A 267 0.42 -20.87 -13.60
N LYS A 268 0.57 -19.55 -13.37
CA LYS A 268 0.50 -18.52 -14.42
C LYS A 268 1.83 -17.83 -14.73
N SER A 269 2.84 -17.99 -13.87
CA SER A 269 4.14 -17.35 -14.06
C SER A 269 5.01 -18.12 -15.06
N GLU A 270 5.66 -17.39 -15.95
CA GLU A 270 6.67 -17.94 -16.88
C GLU A 270 7.97 -18.26 -16.14
N ASN A 271 8.34 -17.45 -15.14
CA ASN A 271 9.59 -17.58 -14.37
C ASN A 271 9.46 -18.44 -13.11
N LYS A 272 8.45 -19.29 -13.02
CA LYS A 272 8.12 -20.07 -11.81
C LYS A 272 9.24 -20.97 -11.27
N TRP A 273 10.14 -21.43 -12.15
CA TRP A 273 11.25 -22.31 -11.78
C TRP A 273 12.52 -21.57 -11.33
N HIS A 274 12.66 -20.30 -11.70
CA HIS A 274 13.86 -19.49 -11.48
C HIS A 274 13.62 -18.28 -10.57
N THR A 275 12.67 -18.39 -9.63
CA THR A 275 12.31 -17.31 -8.70
C THR A 275 13.10 -17.35 -7.40
N LYS A 276 13.27 -16.19 -6.75
CA LYS A 276 13.79 -16.06 -5.39
C LYS A 276 12.70 -15.45 -4.49
N PRO A 277 12.43 -16.04 -3.29
CA PRO A 277 12.90 -17.38 -2.88
C PRO A 277 12.39 -18.46 -3.82
N ASN A 278 13.07 -19.64 -3.86
CA ASN A 278 12.57 -20.76 -4.65
C ASN A 278 11.15 -21.12 -4.20
N TRP A 279 10.23 -21.35 -5.15
CA TRP A 279 8.83 -21.60 -4.80
C TRP A 279 8.62 -22.84 -3.94
N PHE A 280 9.45 -23.86 -4.13
CA PHE A 280 9.41 -25.12 -3.38
C PHE A 280 10.03 -25.03 -1.97
N ASN A 281 10.60 -23.87 -1.61
CA ASN A 281 11.07 -23.67 -0.25
C ASN A 281 9.88 -23.38 0.69
N PHE A 282 9.22 -24.45 1.16
CA PHE A 282 8.03 -24.37 2.00
C PHE A 282 8.38 -24.32 3.51
N PHE A 283 9.55 -24.73 3.90
CA PHE A 283 9.94 -24.85 5.29
C PHE A 283 11.27 -24.13 5.54
N GLY A 284 11.39 -23.49 6.68
CA GLY A 284 12.60 -22.79 7.10
C GLY A 284 12.31 -21.84 8.26
N LYS A 285 13.33 -21.55 9.05
CA LYS A 285 13.22 -20.62 10.19
C LYS A 285 12.80 -19.21 9.79
N ASP A 286 13.06 -18.83 8.52
CA ASP A 286 12.78 -17.50 7.99
C ASP A 286 11.56 -17.49 7.06
N ILE A 287 10.75 -18.58 7.03
CA ILE A 287 9.54 -18.70 6.22
C ILE A 287 8.31 -18.67 7.09
N PHE A 288 7.44 -17.72 6.83
CA PHE A 288 6.17 -17.53 7.51
C PHE A 288 5.02 -17.54 6.50
N TYR A 289 3.82 -17.87 6.97
CA TYR A 289 2.61 -17.89 6.15
C TYR A 289 1.61 -16.86 6.65
N GLN A 290 0.98 -16.16 5.71
CA GLN A 290 0.01 -15.09 6.01
C GLN A 290 -1.13 -15.59 6.90
N ASP A 291 -1.69 -16.75 6.57
CA ASP A 291 -2.88 -17.30 7.22
C ASP A 291 -2.54 -18.22 8.41
N MET A 292 -1.25 -18.39 8.75
CA MET A 292 -0.82 -19.27 9.83
C MET A 292 -0.19 -18.46 10.96
N SER A 293 -0.84 -18.44 12.10
CA SER A 293 -0.30 -17.79 13.30
C SER A 293 0.45 -18.79 14.19
N ASP A 294 -0.05 -20.00 14.28
CA ASP A 294 0.45 -21.06 15.13
C ASP A 294 0.24 -22.43 14.47
N TRP A 295 1.16 -23.36 14.68
CA TRP A 295 1.05 -24.73 14.22
C TRP A 295 0.00 -25.55 14.99
N THR A 296 -0.40 -25.11 16.18
CA THR A 296 -1.45 -25.73 16.99
C THR A 296 -2.84 -25.47 16.46
N ASP A 297 -3.03 -24.38 15.64
CA ASP A 297 -4.28 -24.09 14.95
C ASP A 297 -4.06 -23.93 13.42
N PRO A 298 -4.05 -25.04 12.66
CA PRO A 298 -3.86 -25.02 11.20
C PRO A 298 -5.10 -24.58 10.42
N MET A 299 -6.27 -24.47 11.06
CA MET A 299 -7.53 -24.22 10.35
C MET A 299 -7.59 -22.86 9.63
N PRO A 300 -7.07 -21.72 10.18
CA PRO A 300 -7.00 -20.46 9.44
C PRO A 300 -6.18 -20.59 8.16
N PHE A 301 -5.05 -21.30 8.21
CA PHE A 301 -4.20 -21.56 7.04
C PHE A 301 -4.93 -22.37 5.96
N ILE A 302 -5.56 -23.48 6.35
CA ILE A 302 -6.28 -24.35 5.40
C ILE A 302 -7.47 -23.60 4.77
N ARG A 303 -8.34 -23.00 5.59
CA ARG A 303 -9.52 -22.27 5.12
C ARG A 303 -9.13 -21.00 4.36
N GLY A 304 -8.14 -20.26 4.81
CA GLY A 304 -7.63 -19.08 4.14
C GLY A 304 -7.07 -19.42 2.76
N THR A 305 -6.24 -20.45 2.66
CA THR A 305 -5.68 -20.92 1.39
C THR A 305 -6.79 -21.31 0.39
N ILE A 306 -7.75 -22.15 0.81
CA ILE A 306 -8.87 -22.57 -0.06
C ILE A 306 -9.76 -21.36 -0.42
N GLY A 307 -10.10 -20.52 0.55
CA GLY A 307 -10.91 -19.33 0.35
C GLY A 307 -10.28 -18.34 -0.64
N ASN A 308 -8.98 -18.13 -0.54
CA ASN A 308 -8.25 -17.26 -1.46
C ASN A 308 -8.18 -17.81 -2.87
N ILE A 309 -7.93 -19.10 -3.03
CA ILE A 309 -7.99 -19.75 -4.35
C ILE A 309 -9.39 -19.55 -4.98
N LYS A 310 -10.46 -19.88 -4.25
CA LYS A 310 -11.84 -19.69 -4.72
C LYS A 310 -12.13 -18.24 -5.11
N LYS A 311 -11.75 -17.28 -4.26
CA LYS A 311 -11.92 -15.85 -4.51
C LYS A 311 -11.23 -15.40 -5.80
N GLN A 312 -9.98 -15.79 -5.99
CA GLN A 312 -9.19 -15.42 -7.18
C GLN A 312 -9.71 -16.10 -8.47
N LEU A 313 -10.39 -17.23 -8.35
CA LEU A 313 -11.01 -17.92 -9.48
C LEU A 313 -12.40 -17.38 -9.81
N SER A 314 -13.04 -16.59 -8.95
CA SER A 314 -14.34 -15.99 -9.19
C SER A 314 -14.30 -15.04 -10.40
N PRO A 315 -15.22 -15.18 -11.37
CA PRO A 315 -15.33 -14.27 -12.51
C PRO A 315 -15.59 -12.81 -12.10
N GLU A 316 -16.38 -12.58 -11.05
CA GLU A 316 -16.72 -11.27 -10.53
C GLU A 316 -15.47 -10.56 -9.98
N PHE A 317 -14.67 -11.29 -9.18
CA PHE A 317 -13.44 -10.75 -8.63
C PHE A 317 -12.40 -10.44 -9.72
N ARG A 318 -12.32 -11.29 -10.76
CA ARG A 318 -11.42 -11.03 -11.90
C ARG A 318 -11.84 -9.80 -12.69
N LYS A 319 -13.13 -9.62 -12.95
CA LYS A 319 -13.67 -8.43 -13.64
C LYS A 319 -13.38 -7.15 -12.86
N SER A 320 -13.44 -7.18 -11.53
CA SER A 320 -13.15 -6.02 -10.69
C SER A 320 -11.67 -5.58 -10.72
N LYS A 321 -10.75 -6.48 -11.11
CA LYS A 321 -9.32 -6.21 -11.24
C LYS A 321 -8.82 -6.13 -12.70
N ALA A 322 -9.66 -6.41 -13.67
CA ALA A 322 -9.29 -6.45 -15.09
C ALA A 322 -9.28 -5.06 -15.73
N GLY A 323 -8.62 -4.11 -15.11
CA GLY A 323 -8.46 -2.75 -15.64
C GLY A 323 -7.02 -2.40 -16.07
N VAL A 324 -6.10 -3.36 -16.03
CA VAL A 324 -4.69 -3.15 -16.43
C VAL A 324 -4.30 -4.12 -17.53
#